data_4f065c22eb7dde08c0261a8424b070ce
#
_entry.id   4f065c22eb7dde08c0261a8424b070ce
#
_cell.length_a   1.000
_cell.length_b   1.000
_cell.length_c   1.000
_cell.angle_alpha   90.00
_cell.angle_beta   90.00
_cell.angle_gamma   90.00
#
_symmetry.space_group_name_H-M   'P 1'
#
loop_
_entity.id
_entity.type
_entity.pdbx_description
1 polymer ?
#
loop_
_entity_poly.entity_id
_entity_poly.type
_entity_poly.pdbx_seq_one_letter_code
_entity_poly.pdbx_strand_id
1 'polypeptide(L)'
;VLANSQRVATDGTYKPVDACKAGIEKQLLDYQNQAMRTLGFAYQIIEDGQDESFFVNGRLHNTDLTYLGIVAISDPVRSDVPAAVQSCLNAGIDVKIVTGDTPGTAKEIGRQIGTWKPEDTDRNIITGPGFEALTDEEALDRVLDLKIMCRARPTDKQRLVQLLQKKGAVVAVTGDGTNDAPALKAAQVGLSMGDGT
;
A
#
# COMPACT_ATOMS: atom_id res chain seq x y z
N VAL A 1 -5.30 -18.79 7.37
CA VAL A 1 -4.57 -20.00 6.97
C VAL A 1 -3.83 -20.57 8.17
N LEU A 2 -2.82 -19.87 8.74
CA LEU A 2 -1.98 -20.38 9.83
C LEU A 2 -2.80 -20.86 11.05
N ALA A 3 -3.83 -20.12 11.45
CA ALA A 3 -4.69 -20.49 12.59
C ALA A 3 -5.47 -21.80 12.39
N ASN A 4 -5.63 -22.23 11.15
CA ASN A 4 -6.32 -23.48 10.78
C ASN A 4 -5.33 -24.61 10.43
N SER A 5 -4.01 -24.40 10.65
CA SER A 5 -2.98 -25.36 10.34
C SER A 5 -2.45 -26.02 11.61
N GLN A 6 -2.21 -27.31 11.57
CA GLN A 6 -1.58 -28.07 12.66
C GLN A 6 -0.10 -28.34 12.38
N ARG A 7 0.28 -28.40 11.11
CA ARG A 7 1.63 -28.77 10.64
C ARG A 7 2.17 -27.75 9.65
N VAL A 8 3.49 -27.66 9.60
CA VAL A 8 4.25 -26.90 8.60
C VAL A 8 5.07 -27.86 7.77
N ALA A 9 4.95 -27.80 6.46
CA ALA A 9 5.83 -28.52 5.55
C ALA A 9 7.17 -27.79 5.43
N THR A 10 8.28 -28.47 5.71
CA THR A 10 9.63 -27.93 5.60
C THR A 10 10.56 -29.00 5.02
N ASP A 11 11.10 -28.76 3.84
CA ASP A 11 12.11 -29.62 3.19
C ASP A 11 11.76 -31.12 3.22
N GLY A 12 10.52 -31.46 2.86
CA GLY A 12 10.03 -32.84 2.84
C GLY A 12 9.69 -33.44 4.22
N THR A 13 9.73 -32.64 5.27
CA THR A 13 9.35 -33.05 6.62
C THR A 13 8.20 -32.19 7.16
N TYR A 14 7.54 -32.68 8.23
CA TYR A 14 6.45 -31.97 8.87
C TYR A 14 6.85 -31.62 10.31
N LYS A 15 6.60 -30.34 10.69
CA LYS A 15 6.81 -29.88 12.06
C LYS A 15 5.48 -29.36 12.63
N PRO A 16 5.24 -29.44 13.94
CA PRO A 16 4.10 -28.78 14.55
C PRO A 16 4.08 -27.28 14.26
N VAL A 17 2.91 -26.71 13.98
CA VAL A 17 2.79 -25.28 13.66
C VAL A 17 3.30 -24.40 14.80
N ASP A 18 3.05 -24.79 16.05
CA ASP A 18 3.46 -24.01 17.24
C ASP A 18 4.98 -23.84 17.32
N ALA A 19 5.75 -24.84 16.88
CA ALA A 19 7.21 -24.75 16.84
C ALA A 19 7.74 -23.77 15.78
N CYS A 20 6.95 -23.47 14.74
CA CYS A 20 7.34 -22.61 13.62
C CYS A 20 6.63 -21.25 13.65
N LYS A 21 5.58 -21.10 14.43
CA LYS A 21 4.65 -19.96 14.40
C LYS A 21 5.37 -18.61 14.56
N ALA A 22 6.23 -18.48 15.56
CA ALA A 22 6.96 -17.24 15.82
C ALA A 22 7.85 -16.83 14.62
N GLY A 23 8.50 -17.80 13.96
CA GLY A 23 9.32 -17.55 12.78
C GLY A 23 8.47 -17.09 11.58
N ILE A 24 7.32 -17.74 11.36
CA ILE A 24 6.39 -17.40 10.28
C ILE A 24 5.79 -16.00 10.50
N GLU A 25 5.36 -15.68 11.72
CA GLU A 25 4.81 -14.36 12.06
C GLU A 25 5.86 -13.26 11.91
N LYS A 26 7.12 -13.51 12.29
CA LYS A 26 8.22 -12.59 12.06
C LYS A 26 8.45 -12.35 10.58
N GLN A 27 8.52 -13.40 9.77
CA GLN A 27 8.70 -13.30 8.32
C GLN A 27 7.54 -12.54 7.66
N LEU A 28 6.30 -12.79 8.10
CA LEU A 28 5.12 -12.07 7.64
C LEU A 28 5.25 -10.57 7.94
N LEU A 29 5.65 -10.22 9.16
CA LEU A 29 5.86 -8.84 9.58
C LEU A 29 6.97 -8.16 8.77
N ASP A 30 8.07 -8.87 8.51
CA ASP A 30 9.19 -8.36 7.70
C ASP A 30 8.73 -8.04 6.26
N TYR A 31 7.92 -8.90 5.63
CA TYR A 31 7.33 -8.63 4.32
C TYR A 31 6.34 -7.47 4.34
N GLN A 32 5.50 -7.38 5.37
CA GLN A 32 4.55 -6.27 5.53
C GLN A 32 5.27 -4.92 5.74
N ASN A 33 6.38 -4.91 6.49
CA ASN A 33 7.20 -3.72 6.69
C ASN A 33 7.90 -3.26 5.40
N GLN A 34 8.11 -4.17 4.45
CA GLN A 34 8.61 -3.88 3.10
C GLN A 34 7.48 -3.57 2.11
N ALA A 35 6.25 -3.34 2.62
CA ALA A 35 5.07 -3.03 1.81
C ALA A 35 4.64 -4.12 0.82
N MET A 36 5.06 -5.36 1.03
CA MET A 36 4.70 -6.48 0.17
C MET A 36 3.29 -6.99 0.50
N ARG A 37 2.52 -7.33 -0.51
CA ARG A 37 1.30 -8.14 -0.35
C ARG A 37 1.71 -9.57 -0.04
N THR A 38 1.04 -10.19 0.93
CA THR A 38 1.35 -11.55 1.35
C THR A 38 0.16 -12.47 1.17
N LEU A 39 0.42 -13.68 0.65
CA LEU A 39 -0.53 -14.77 0.55
C LEU A 39 0.02 -15.99 1.26
N GLY A 40 -0.73 -16.53 2.21
CA GLY A 40 -0.40 -17.78 2.89
C GLY A 40 -1.09 -18.96 2.23
N PHE A 41 -0.36 -20.06 2.06
CA PHE A 41 -0.86 -21.30 1.45
C PHE A 41 -0.81 -22.45 2.45
N ALA A 42 -1.84 -23.28 2.40
CA ALA A 42 -1.91 -24.53 3.12
C ALA A 42 -2.71 -25.55 2.29
N TYR A 43 -2.51 -26.82 2.56
CA TYR A 43 -3.22 -27.90 1.91
C TYR A 43 -3.65 -28.96 2.92
N GLN A 44 -4.58 -29.81 2.50
CA GLN A 44 -4.93 -31.06 3.15
C GLN A 44 -5.04 -32.15 2.11
N ILE A 45 -4.55 -33.32 2.44
CA ILE A 45 -4.76 -34.54 1.64
C ILE A 45 -6.10 -35.13 2.08
N ILE A 46 -6.99 -35.32 1.13
CA ILE A 46 -8.31 -35.95 1.34
C ILE A 46 -8.22 -37.36 0.78
N GLU A 47 -8.58 -38.37 1.58
CA GLU A 47 -8.66 -39.77 1.13
C GLU A 47 -9.99 -39.99 0.42
N ASP A 48 -9.98 -40.91 -0.57
CA ASP A 48 -11.17 -41.28 -1.33
C ASP A 48 -12.29 -41.76 -0.38
N GLY A 49 -13.48 -41.14 -0.48
CA GLY A 49 -14.64 -41.47 0.34
C GLY A 49 -14.86 -40.58 1.58
N GLN A 50 -13.99 -39.60 1.83
CA GLN A 50 -14.26 -38.55 2.80
C GLN A 50 -15.15 -37.46 2.19
N ASP A 51 -16.39 -37.53 2.49
CA ASP A 51 -17.43 -36.57 2.01
C ASP A 51 -17.69 -35.51 3.08
N GLU A 52 -16.69 -34.74 3.44
CA GLU A 52 -16.80 -33.68 4.44
C GLU A 52 -16.92 -32.31 3.77
N SER A 53 -17.92 -31.55 4.19
CA SER A 53 -18.03 -30.16 3.83
C SER A 53 -17.01 -29.33 4.62
N PHE A 54 -15.91 -28.93 3.98
CA PHE A 54 -14.88 -28.09 4.59
C PHE A 54 -15.31 -26.64 4.77
N PHE A 55 -16.47 -26.26 4.25
CA PHE A 55 -17.01 -24.92 4.34
C PHE A 55 -18.36 -24.91 5.02
N VAL A 56 -18.49 -24.10 6.08
CA VAL A 56 -19.76 -23.83 6.75
C VAL A 56 -20.05 -22.33 6.61
N ASN A 57 -21.18 -21.98 6.01
CA ASN A 57 -21.58 -20.60 5.75
C ASN A 57 -20.50 -19.78 4.98
N GLY A 58 -19.84 -20.41 4.01
CA GLY A 58 -18.79 -19.78 3.20
C GLY A 58 -17.45 -19.55 3.94
N ARG A 59 -17.29 -20.07 5.15
CA ARG A 59 -16.03 -20.01 5.91
C ARG A 59 -15.39 -21.39 6.00
N LEU A 60 -14.08 -21.45 5.81
CA LEU A 60 -13.31 -22.66 6.03
C LEU A 60 -13.42 -23.09 7.49
N HIS A 61 -13.96 -24.28 7.71
CA HIS A 61 -14.17 -24.86 9.04
C HIS A 61 -13.10 -25.90 9.40
N ASN A 62 -12.23 -26.25 8.47
CA ASN A 62 -11.20 -27.23 8.66
C ASN A 62 -10.03 -26.68 9.45
N THR A 63 -9.54 -27.44 10.44
CA THR A 63 -8.44 -27.08 11.33
C THR A 63 -7.23 -28.02 11.20
N ASP A 64 -7.25 -28.99 10.26
CA ASP A 64 -6.15 -29.94 10.03
C ASP A 64 -5.38 -29.64 8.74
N LEU A 65 -5.09 -28.38 8.50
CA LEU A 65 -4.31 -27.99 7.35
C LEU A 65 -2.79 -28.16 7.60
N THR A 66 -2.08 -28.46 6.53
CA THR A 66 -0.62 -28.37 6.49
C THR A 66 -0.22 -27.06 5.84
N TYR A 67 0.41 -26.19 6.61
CA TYR A 67 0.91 -24.91 6.11
C TYR A 67 2.09 -25.13 5.18
N LEU A 68 2.03 -24.54 3.97
CA LEU A 68 3.05 -24.68 2.94
C LEU A 68 4.02 -23.50 2.93
N GLY A 69 3.54 -22.28 3.12
CA GLY A 69 4.40 -21.11 3.07
C GLY A 69 3.66 -19.79 2.82
N ILE A 70 4.46 -18.74 2.71
CA ILE A 70 4.03 -17.39 2.34
C ILE A 70 4.65 -17.02 0.99
N VAL A 71 3.85 -16.49 0.09
CA VAL A 71 4.33 -15.75 -1.09
C VAL A 71 4.23 -14.26 -0.78
N ALA A 72 5.31 -13.55 -0.94
CA ALA A 72 5.37 -12.10 -0.86
C ALA A 72 5.41 -11.51 -2.27
N ILE A 73 4.52 -10.56 -2.53
CA ILE A 73 4.35 -9.92 -3.84
C ILE A 73 4.70 -8.45 -3.66
N SER A 74 5.70 -7.98 -4.38
CA SER A 74 6.04 -6.56 -4.46
C SER A 74 5.88 -6.07 -5.89
N ASP A 75 5.43 -4.83 -6.03
CA ASP A 75 5.48 -4.09 -7.29
C ASP A 75 6.66 -3.11 -7.17
N PRO A 76 7.80 -3.41 -7.80
CA PRO A 76 8.99 -2.58 -7.62
C PRO A 76 8.81 -1.23 -8.30
N VAL A 77 9.36 -0.18 -7.68
CA VAL A 77 9.48 1.12 -8.33
C VAL A 77 10.33 0.98 -9.60
N ARG A 78 9.87 1.55 -10.71
CA ARG A 78 10.65 1.56 -11.94
C ARG A 78 11.99 2.26 -11.73
N SER A 79 13.04 1.74 -12.33
CA SER A 79 14.43 2.18 -12.10
C SER A 79 14.71 3.63 -12.51
N ASP A 80 13.90 4.20 -13.40
CA ASP A 80 14.00 5.59 -13.89
C ASP A 80 13.35 6.62 -12.94
N VAL A 81 12.41 6.19 -12.10
CA VAL A 81 11.61 7.10 -11.25
C VAL A 81 12.44 7.84 -10.20
N PRO A 82 13.36 7.22 -9.44
CA PRO A 82 14.14 7.95 -8.45
C PRO A 82 14.95 9.10 -9.04
N ALA A 83 15.56 8.91 -10.22
CA ALA A 83 16.32 9.95 -10.91
C ALA A 83 15.41 11.09 -11.40
N ALA A 84 14.23 10.77 -11.91
CA ALA A 84 13.24 11.75 -12.36
C ALA A 84 12.73 12.59 -11.18
N VAL A 85 12.42 11.95 -10.03
CA VAL A 85 12.00 12.65 -8.80
C VAL A 85 13.11 13.58 -8.30
N GLN A 86 14.36 13.10 -8.28
CA GLN A 86 15.48 13.92 -7.86
C GLN A 86 15.67 15.16 -8.78
N SER A 87 15.44 15.00 -10.08
CA SER A 87 15.48 16.11 -11.02
C SER A 87 14.41 17.17 -10.72
N CYS A 88 13.19 16.74 -10.37
CA CYS A 88 12.12 17.64 -9.91
C CYS A 88 12.52 18.39 -8.64
N LEU A 89 13.02 17.67 -7.63
CA LEU A 89 13.44 18.26 -6.36
C LEU A 89 14.58 19.28 -6.56
N ASN A 90 15.56 18.98 -7.42
CA ASN A 90 16.66 19.88 -7.76
C ASN A 90 16.18 21.15 -8.50
N ALA A 91 15.06 21.06 -9.22
CA ALA A 91 14.41 22.19 -9.88
C ALA A 91 13.51 23.01 -8.92
N GLY A 92 13.46 22.66 -7.64
CA GLY A 92 12.61 23.33 -6.64
C GLY A 92 11.12 22.93 -6.74
N ILE A 93 10.83 21.79 -7.36
CA ILE A 93 9.48 21.25 -7.47
C ILE A 93 9.27 20.24 -6.34
N ASP A 94 8.28 20.50 -5.48
CA ASP A 94 7.85 19.56 -4.45
C ASP A 94 7.09 18.39 -5.07
N VAL A 95 7.55 17.16 -4.79
CA VAL A 95 6.91 15.94 -5.25
C VAL A 95 6.08 15.34 -4.12
N LYS A 96 4.79 15.15 -4.36
CA LYS A 96 3.84 14.56 -3.40
C LYS A 96 3.29 13.25 -3.95
N ILE A 97 3.22 12.23 -3.09
CA ILE A 97 2.63 10.92 -3.41
C ILE A 97 1.18 10.93 -2.95
N VAL A 98 0.25 10.62 -3.86
CA VAL A 98 -1.18 10.49 -3.54
C VAL A 98 -1.67 9.15 -4.06
N THR A 99 -1.95 8.21 -3.16
CA THR A 99 -2.22 6.81 -3.50
C THR A 99 -3.38 6.22 -2.70
N GLY A 100 -4.02 5.18 -3.24
CA GLY A 100 -4.97 4.33 -2.52
C GLY A 100 -4.30 3.32 -1.58
N ASP A 101 -2.99 3.18 -1.62
CA ASP A 101 -2.23 2.22 -0.82
C ASP A 101 -2.23 2.51 0.68
N THR A 102 -1.69 1.56 1.44
CA THR A 102 -1.51 1.70 2.89
C THR A 102 -0.40 2.70 3.24
N PRO A 103 -0.41 3.29 4.46
CA PRO A 103 0.67 4.16 4.91
C PRO A 103 2.06 3.52 4.85
N GLY A 104 2.17 2.23 5.19
CA GLY A 104 3.43 1.48 5.14
C GLY A 104 3.98 1.38 3.71
N THR A 105 3.12 0.99 2.75
CA THR A 105 3.46 0.91 1.33
C THR A 105 3.89 2.27 0.78
N ALA A 106 3.09 3.31 1.06
CA ALA A 106 3.36 4.65 0.55
C ALA A 106 4.67 5.25 1.12
N LYS A 107 4.96 5.04 2.41
CA LYS A 107 6.23 5.43 3.03
C LYS A 107 7.43 4.71 2.39
N GLU A 108 7.30 3.40 2.14
CA GLU A 108 8.38 2.63 1.53
C GLU A 108 8.66 3.08 0.09
N ILE A 109 7.62 3.30 -0.72
CA ILE A 109 7.76 3.89 -2.05
C ILE A 109 8.43 5.27 -1.95
N GLY A 110 7.94 6.12 -1.03
CA GLY A 110 8.52 7.45 -0.80
C GLY A 110 10.00 7.42 -0.44
N ARG A 111 10.44 6.41 0.34
CA ARG A 111 11.84 6.20 0.69
C ARG A 111 12.67 5.81 -0.53
N GLN A 112 12.16 4.87 -1.35
CA GLN A 112 12.84 4.39 -2.55
C GLN A 112 13.03 5.48 -3.60
N ILE A 113 12.06 6.39 -3.75
CA ILE A 113 12.13 7.50 -4.71
C ILE A 113 12.72 8.80 -4.13
N GLY A 114 13.07 8.82 -2.84
CA GLY A 114 13.75 9.95 -2.19
C GLY A 114 12.84 11.09 -1.71
N THR A 115 11.52 10.93 -1.74
CA THR A 115 10.57 11.93 -1.21
C THR A 115 10.36 11.81 0.31
N TRP A 116 10.43 10.59 0.87
CA TRP A 116 10.32 10.33 2.30
C TRP A 116 11.69 10.18 2.94
N LYS A 117 11.97 10.98 3.96
CA LYS A 117 13.26 11.06 4.64
C LYS A 117 13.15 10.64 6.10
N PRO A 118 14.29 10.31 6.77
CA PRO A 118 14.30 9.93 8.19
C PRO A 118 13.75 11.00 9.15
N GLU A 119 13.90 12.27 8.81
CA GLU A 119 13.38 13.41 9.58
C GLU A 119 11.89 13.68 9.42
N ASP A 120 11.22 13.01 8.45
CA ASP A 120 9.80 13.21 8.23
C ASP A 120 8.95 12.59 9.34
N THR A 121 7.89 13.28 9.68
CA THR A 121 6.99 12.98 10.78
C THR A 121 5.55 12.72 10.31
N ASP A 122 4.65 12.47 11.24
CA ASP A 122 3.22 12.32 10.93
C ASP A 122 2.57 13.60 10.37
N ARG A 123 3.25 14.76 10.45
CA ARG A 123 2.82 15.99 9.76
C ARG A 123 2.93 15.84 8.24
N ASN A 124 3.88 15.06 7.77
CA ASN A 124 4.20 14.88 6.34
C ASN A 124 3.38 13.76 5.66
N ILE A 125 2.59 13.01 6.42
CA ILE A 125 1.72 11.95 5.88
C ILE A 125 0.32 12.04 6.48
N ILE A 126 -0.70 11.75 5.64
CA ILE A 126 -2.09 11.68 6.08
C ILE A 126 -2.83 10.58 5.32
N THR A 127 -3.88 10.04 5.94
CA THR A 127 -4.82 9.15 5.23
C THR A 127 -5.97 9.98 4.62
N GLY A 128 -6.59 9.48 3.53
CA GLY A 128 -7.78 10.11 2.94
C GLY A 128 -8.86 10.42 3.97
N PRO A 129 -9.32 9.46 4.80
CA PRO A 129 -10.27 9.73 5.89
C PRO A 129 -9.78 10.78 6.90
N GLY A 130 -8.48 10.76 7.25
CA GLY A 130 -7.89 11.78 8.11
C GLY A 130 -7.90 13.17 7.48
N PHE A 131 -7.65 13.26 6.17
CA PHE A 131 -7.70 14.51 5.42
C PHE A 131 -9.12 15.04 5.24
N GLU A 132 -10.09 14.15 5.04
CA GLU A 132 -11.50 14.50 4.96
C GLU A 132 -12.03 15.10 6.28
N ALA A 133 -11.55 14.58 7.41
CA ALA A 133 -11.96 15.04 8.75
C ALA A 133 -11.42 16.44 9.10
N LEU A 134 -10.38 16.95 8.39
CA LEU A 134 -9.86 18.28 8.61
C LEU A 134 -10.81 19.35 8.04
N THR A 135 -10.96 20.45 8.77
CA THR A 135 -11.53 21.69 8.23
C THR A 135 -10.64 22.24 7.11
N ASP A 136 -11.17 23.15 6.29
CA ASP A 136 -10.34 23.76 5.24
C ASP A 136 -9.17 24.58 5.81
N GLU A 137 -9.33 25.20 6.95
CA GLU A 137 -8.26 25.96 7.63
C GLU A 137 -7.14 25.03 8.11
N GLU A 138 -7.49 23.95 8.80
CA GLU A 138 -6.52 22.93 9.25
C GLU A 138 -5.79 22.28 8.07
N ALA A 139 -6.53 21.96 7.01
CA ALA A 139 -5.96 21.39 5.81
C ALA A 139 -5.00 22.38 5.10
N LEU A 140 -5.38 23.67 4.99
CA LEU A 140 -4.53 24.72 4.43
C LEU A 140 -3.23 24.91 5.21
N ASP A 141 -3.26 24.80 6.54
CA ASP A 141 -2.03 24.85 7.35
C ASP A 141 -1.06 23.71 7.06
N ARG A 142 -1.59 22.57 6.60
CA ARG A 142 -0.82 21.34 6.47
C ARG A 142 -0.41 20.99 5.04
N VAL A 143 -1.15 21.43 4.00
CA VAL A 143 -0.99 20.92 2.63
C VAL A 143 0.41 21.13 2.04
N LEU A 144 1.13 22.19 2.41
CA LEU A 144 2.48 22.42 1.93
C LEU A 144 3.47 21.40 2.51
N ASP A 145 3.32 21.02 3.78
CA ASP A 145 4.20 20.08 4.47
C ASP A 145 3.89 18.62 4.10
N LEU A 146 2.68 18.33 3.58
CA LEU A 146 2.33 16.98 3.17
C LEU A 146 3.22 16.49 2.03
N LYS A 147 3.78 15.31 2.21
CA LYS A 147 4.53 14.57 1.19
C LYS A 147 3.77 13.35 0.69
N ILE A 148 2.97 12.73 1.58
CA ILE A 148 2.23 11.50 1.27
C ILE A 148 0.78 11.63 1.71
N MET A 149 -0.15 11.34 0.80
CA MET A 149 -1.54 11.05 1.12
C MET A 149 -1.84 9.61 0.70
N CYS A 150 -2.15 8.75 1.67
CA CYS A 150 -2.45 7.34 1.48
C CYS A 150 -3.93 7.04 1.70
N ARG A 151 -4.45 5.91 1.20
CA ARG A 151 -5.89 5.60 1.23
C ARG A 151 -6.75 6.73 0.67
N ALA A 152 -6.22 7.49 -0.29
CA ALA A 152 -6.88 8.63 -0.89
C ALA A 152 -7.96 8.19 -1.89
N ARG A 153 -9.11 8.84 -1.80
CA ARG A 153 -10.18 8.74 -2.80
C ARG A 153 -10.00 9.82 -3.87
N PRO A 154 -10.66 9.71 -5.02
CA PRO A 154 -10.62 10.74 -6.07
C PRO A 154 -10.95 12.15 -5.57
N THR A 155 -11.92 12.27 -4.68
CA THR A 155 -12.33 13.54 -4.05
C THR A 155 -11.25 14.14 -3.16
N ASP A 156 -10.51 13.31 -2.44
CA ASP A 156 -9.41 13.75 -1.58
C ASP A 156 -8.25 14.30 -2.42
N LYS A 157 -7.94 13.63 -3.55
CA LYS A 157 -6.94 14.08 -4.53
C LYS A 157 -7.30 15.45 -5.11
N GLN A 158 -8.55 15.63 -5.52
CA GLN A 158 -9.04 16.91 -6.06
C GLN A 158 -8.98 18.02 -5.00
N ARG A 159 -9.43 17.77 -3.76
CA ARG A 159 -9.37 18.73 -2.66
C ARG A 159 -7.95 19.18 -2.34
N LEU A 160 -6.99 18.23 -2.34
CA LEU A 160 -5.57 18.55 -2.14
C LEU A 160 -5.07 19.53 -3.20
N VAL A 161 -5.35 19.27 -4.48
CA VAL A 161 -4.97 20.16 -5.59
C VAL A 161 -5.55 21.57 -5.37
N GLN A 162 -6.83 21.68 -5.06
CA GLN A 162 -7.49 22.97 -4.84
C GLN A 162 -6.91 23.75 -3.65
N LEU A 163 -6.57 23.06 -2.55
CA LEU A 163 -5.99 23.69 -1.38
C LEU A 163 -4.54 24.14 -1.62
N LEU A 164 -3.74 23.37 -2.37
CA LEU A 164 -2.41 23.79 -2.82
C LEU A 164 -2.49 25.06 -3.68
N GLN A 165 -3.44 25.10 -4.63
CA GLN A 165 -3.70 26.29 -5.45
C GLN A 165 -4.12 27.50 -4.63
N LYS A 166 -4.96 27.32 -3.60
CA LYS A 166 -5.33 28.39 -2.65
C LYS A 166 -4.11 28.93 -1.89
N LYS A 167 -3.07 28.13 -1.69
CA LYS A 167 -1.76 28.55 -1.13
C LYS A 167 -0.84 29.21 -2.16
N GLY A 168 -1.29 29.39 -3.41
CA GLY A 168 -0.52 30.02 -4.47
C GLY A 168 0.43 29.07 -5.21
N ALA A 169 0.35 27.76 -4.95
CA ALA A 169 1.17 26.77 -5.66
C ALA A 169 0.64 26.54 -7.09
N VAL A 170 1.55 26.36 -8.03
CA VAL A 170 1.24 25.82 -9.34
C VAL A 170 1.32 24.28 -9.26
N VAL A 171 0.21 23.61 -9.53
CA VAL A 171 0.09 22.18 -9.33
C VAL A 171 0.04 21.44 -10.65
N ALA A 172 0.95 20.47 -10.80
CA ALA A 172 0.89 19.45 -11.85
C ALA A 172 0.44 18.12 -11.24
N VAL A 173 -0.42 17.39 -11.95
CA VAL A 173 -0.87 16.06 -11.55
C VAL A 173 -0.59 15.07 -12.67
N THR A 174 -0.03 13.92 -12.32
CA THR A 174 0.09 12.76 -13.21
C THR A 174 -0.86 11.67 -12.74
N GLY A 175 -1.52 10.97 -13.65
CA GLY A 175 -2.42 9.88 -13.32
C GLY A 175 -2.63 8.95 -14.52
N ASP A 176 -2.98 7.71 -14.23
CA ASP A 176 -3.14 6.61 -15.19
C ASP A 176 -4.57 6.08 -15.30
N GLY A 177 -5.48 6.55 -14.45
CA GLY A 177 -6.83 6.01 -14.37
C GLY A 177 -7.92 7.06 -14.19
N THR A 178 -9.16 6.59 -14.34
CA THR A 178 -10.38 7.39 -14.14
C THR A 178 -10.48 7.97 -12.72
N ASN A 179 -9.83 7.32 -11.75
CA ASN A 179 -9.76 7.76 -10.34
C ASN A 179 -8.99 9.07 -10.17
N ASP A 180 -8.13 9.43 -11.11
CA ASP A 180 -7.32 10.65 -11.07
C ASP A 180 -7.97 11.80 -11.87
N ALA A 181 -8.97 11.52 -12.69
CA ALA A 181 -9.61 12.49 -13.57
C ALA A 181 -10.07 13.78 -12.87
N PRO A 182 -10.69 13.77 -11.68
CA PRO A 182 -11.06 14.99 -10.96
C PRO A 182 -9.85 15.86 -10.57
N ALA A 183 -8.76 15.24 -10.14
CA ALA A 183 -7.53 15.94 -9.77
C ALA A 183 -6.77 16.46 -11.00
N LEU A 184 -6.66 15.65 -12.07
CA LEU A 184 -6.08 16.04 -13.36
C LEU A 184 -6.77 17.27 -13.93
N LYS A 185 -8.12 17.29 -13.88
CA LYS A 185 -8.92 18.41 -14.37
C LYS A 185 -8.80 19.67 -13.50
N ALA A 186 -8.59 19.53 -12.21
CA ALA A 186 -8.46 20.64 -11.26
C ALA A 186 -7.07 21.30 -11.31
N ALA A 187 -6.02 20.56 -11.70
CA ALA A 187 -4.65 21.04 -11.75
C ALA A 187 -4.42 22.03 -12.91
N GLN A 188 -3.41 22.90 -12.77
CA GLN A 188 -2.96 23.75 -13.88
C GLN A 188 -2.31 22.93 -15.00
N VAL A 189 -1.65 21.82 -14.64
CA VAL A 189 -1.07 20.87 -15.60
C VAL A 189 -1.53 19.46 -15.25
N GLY A 190 -2.39 18.90 -16.08
CA GLY A 190 -2.85 17.52 -15.98
C GLY A 190 -2.13 16.65 -17.02
N LEU A 191 -1.43 15.61 -16.59
CA LEU A 191 -0.73 14.67 -17.46
C LEU A 191 -1.36 13.27 -17.30
N SER A 192 -2.12 12.85 -18.31
CA SER A 192 -2.68 11.51 -18.37
C SER A 192 -1.69 10.56 -19.05
N MET A 193 -1.46 9.40 -18.46
CA MET A 193 -0.65 8.34 -19.07
C MET A 193 -1.41 7.73 -20.25
N GLY A 194 -0.74 7.55 -21.41
CA GLY A 194 -1.38 7.08 -22.65
C GLY A 194 -1.91 5.66 -22.59
N ASP A 195 -1.34 4.84 -21.68
CA ASP A 195 -1.73 3.44 -21.46
C ASP A 195 -2.62 3.26 -20.22
N GLY A 196 -3.17 4.34 -19.69
CA GLY A 196 -4.08 4.32 -18.55
C GLY A 196 -5.46 3.73 -18.92
N THR A 197 -6.09 3.05 -17.97
CA THR A 197 -7.43 2.43 -18.09
C THR A 197 -8.55 3.44 -17.81
#